data_3ba17a8e9f63b37de938c37a95342a0f
#
_entry.id   3ba17a8e9f63b37de938c37a95342a0f
#
_cell.length_a   1.000
_cell.length_b   1.000
_cell.length_c   1.000
_cell.angle_alpha   90.00
_cell.angle_beta   90.00
_cell.angle_gamma   90.00
#
_symmetry.space_group_name_H-M   'P 1'
#
loop_
_entity.id
_entity.type
_entity.pdbx_description
1 polymer ?
#
loop_
_entity_poly.entity_id
_entity_poly.type
_entity_poly.pdbx_seq_one_letter_code
_entity_poly.pdbx_strand_id
1 'polypeptide(L)'
;MIDVNNDFVEEHISQLIDFQMKEVSWQYDYDSVAGGKNKHWHVLAGHNIQECNLNGFDFVEPIWNNIQKKYDVDMERVYFNAHTHGIEPHIHQDDGDVTMIYYPRLDWRNVWGGGTCVQEIG
;
A
#
# COMPACT_ATOMS: atom_id res chain seq x y z
N MET A 1 -0.73 2.45 -18.23
CA MET A 1 0.31 3.44 -17.88
C MET A 1 0.84 3.14 -16.48
N ILE A 2 2.15 3.16 -16.31
CA ILE A 2 2.80 3.02 -15.01
C ILE A 2 3.56 4.31 -14.74
N ASP A 3 3.30 4.93 -13.60
CA ASP A 3 3.98 6.15 -13.16
C ASP A 3 4.70 5.83 -11.85
N VAL A 4 6.01 6.09 -11.79
CA VAL A 4 6.84 5.84 -10.62
C VAL A 4 7.37 7.17 -10.10
N ASN A 5 7.19 7.42 -8.80
CA ASN A 5 7.67 8.63 -8.15
C ASN A 5 8.44 8.24 -6.87
N ASN A 6 9.69 8.68 -6.76
CA ASN A 6 10.54 8.36 -5.61
C ASN A 6 10.48 9.40 -4.49
N ASP A 7 9.86 10.56 -4.74
CA ASP A 7 9.76 11.68 -3.79
C ASP A 7 8.31 12.13 -3.62
N PHE A 8 7.40 11.19 -3.44
CA PHE A 8 5.96 11.49 -3.48
C PHE A 8 5.49 12.35 -2.30
N VAL A 9 6.14 12.23 -1.15
CA VAL A 9 5.89 13.07 0.03
C VAL A 9 7.21 13.66 0.51
N GLU A 10 7.13 14.73 1.29
CA GLU A 10 8.31 15.35 1.89
C GLU A 10 9.04 14.37 2.83
N GLU A 11 10.34 14.54 2.98
CA GLU A 11 11.19 13.61 3.73
C GLU A 11 10.70 13.40 5.17
N HIS A 12 10.35 14.47 5.88
CA HIS A 12 9.85 14.33 7.26
C HIS A 12 8.51 13.58 7.34
N ILE A 13 7.68 13.69 6.31
CA ILE A 13 6.42 12.94 6.21
C ILE A 13 6.71 11.47 5.94
N SER A 14 7.65 11.17 5.03
CA SER A 14 8.02 9.78 4.76
C SER A 14 8.60 9.08 5.98
N GLN A 15 9.39 9.80 6.79
CA GLN A 15 9.93 9.29 8.06
C GLN A 15 8.82 9.00 9.06
N LEU A 16 7.82 9.87 9.16
CA LEU A 16 6.67 9.66 10.02
C LEU A 16 5.86 8.43 9.59
N ILE A 17 5.62 8.29 8.30
CA ILE A 17 4.87 7.14 7.76
C ILE A 17 5.63 5.84 8.04
N ASP A 18 6.93 5.79 7.81
CA ASP A 18 7.75 4.62 8.11
C ASP A 18 7.63 4.21 9.57
N PHE A 19 7.71 5.17 10.49
CA PHE A 19 7.55 4.94 11.93
C PHE A 19 6.15 4.41 12.24
N GLN A 20 5.11 5.06 11.75
CA GLN A 20 3.72 4.69 12.03
C GLN A 20 3.36 3.31 11.47
N MET A 21 3.88 2.95 10.31
CA MET A 21 3.63 1.63 9.72
C MET A 21 4.20 0.49 10.56
N LYS A 22 5.25 0.74 11.33
CA LYS A 22 5.80 -0.25 12.27
C LYS A 22 4.93 -0.47 13.50
N GLU A 23 4.02 0.47 13.80
CA GLU A 23 3.11 0.41 14.94
C GLU A 23 1.73 -0.16 14.59
N VAL A 24 1.50 -0.50 13.34
CA VAL A 24 0.22 -1.05 12.88
C VAL A 24 -0.05 -2.42 13.49
N SER A 25 -1.27 -2.64 13.94
CA SER A 25 -1.72 -3.95 14.42
C SER A 25 -2.16 -4.80 13.22
N TRP A 26 -1.25 -5.63 12.75
CA TRP A 26 -1.45 -6.45 11.55
C TRP A 26 -2.34 -7.66 11.83
N GLN A 27 -3.14 -8.03 10.84
CA GLN A 27 -3.90 -9.27 10.83
C GLN A 27 -3.32 -10.23 9.79
N TYR A 28 -3.19 -11.49 10.13
CA TYR A 28 -2.68 -12.51 9.23
C TYR A 28 -3.84 -13.21 8.50
N ASP A 29 -3.48 -14.02 7.51
CA ASP A 29 -4.37 -14.93 6.77
C ASP A 29 -5.16 -14.26 5.64
N TYR A 30 -4.58 -13.21 5.05
CA TYR A 30 -5.14 -12.58 3.86
C TYR A 30 -4.39 -13.04 2.60
N ASP A 31 -5.12 -13.27 1.52
CA ASP A 31 -4.56 -13.55 0.20
C ASP A 31 -5.31 -12.72 -0.84
N SER A 32 -4.58 -12.17 -1.82
CA SER A 32 -5.16 -11.39 -2.93
C SER A 32 -6.02 -12.24 -3.88
N VAL A 33 -5.86 -13.55 -3.81
CA VAL A 33 -6.64 -14.52 -4.59
C VAL A 33 -7.45 -15.37 -3.62
N ALA A 34 -8.78 -15.39 -3.78
CA ALA A 34 -9.66 -16.18 -2.92
C ALA A 34 -9.26 -17.67 -2.96
N GLY A 35 -9.11 -18.27 -1.77
CA GLY A 35 -8.68 -19.67 -1.62
C GLY A 35 -7.21 -19.91 -1.92
N GLY A 36 -6.41 -18.86 -2.08
CA GLY A 36 -4.97 -18.97 -2.31
C GLY A 36 -4.22 -19.50 -1.08
N LYS A 37 -2.95 -19.85 -1.30
CA LYS A 37 -2.09 -20.44 -0.26
C LYS A 37 -0.99 -19.50 0.22
N ASN A 38 -0.80 -18.34 -0.45
CA ASN A 38 0.25 -17.38 -0.14
C ASN A 38 -0.32 -16.25 0.72
N LYS A 39 -0.54 -16.57 1.99
CA LYS A 39 -1.13 -15.64 2.96
C LYS A 39 -0.13 -14.58 3.40
N HIS A 40 -0.62 -13.38 3.64
CA HIS A 40 0.19 -12.28 4.14
C HIS A 40 -0.55 -11.49 5.21
N TRP A 41 0.14 -10.52 5.81
CA TRP A 41 -0.41 -9.62 6.80
C TRP A 41 -1.18 -8.50 6.12
N HIS A 42 -2.31 -8.10 6.70
CA HIS A 42 -3.23 -7.17 6.07
C HIS A 42 -3.97 -6.33 7.11
N VAL A 43 -4.26 -5.09 6.77
CA VAL A 43 -5.17 -4.23 7.53
C VAL A 43 -5.94 -3.35 6.55
N LEU A 44 -7.26 -3.37 6.61
CA LEU A 44 -8.08 -2.40 5.91
C LEU A 44 -8.06 -1.09 6.70
N ALA A 45 -7.49 -0.04 6.12
CA ALA A 45 -7.40 1.27 6.77
C ALA A 45 -8.71 2.03 6.70
N GLY A 46 -9.39 2.00 5.58
CA GLY A 46 -10.68 2.67 5.40
C GLY A 46 -11.09 2.78 3.94
N HIS A 47 -12.34 3.17 3.71
CA HIS A 47 -12.90 3.40 2.38
C HIS A 47 -12.86 4.88 1.99
N ASN A 48 -12.51 5.75 2.92
CA ASN A 48 -12.31 7.17 2.72
C ASN A 48 -11.38 7.71 3.81
N ILE A 49 -10.95 8.96 3.68
CA ILE A 49 -10.02 9.58 4.63
C ILE A 49 -10.59 9.68 6.03
N GLN A 50 -11.87 9.94 6.17
CA GLN A 50 -12.51 10.04 7.48
C GLN A 50 -12.44 8.69 8.23
N GLU A 51 -12.68 7.59 7.54
CA GLU A 51 -12.54 6.26 8.14
C GLU A 51 -11.08 5.96 8.50
N CYS A 52 -10.12 6.29 7.64
CA CYS A 52 -8.70 6.13 7.94
C CYS A 52 -8.32 6.88 9.21
N ASN A 53 -8.76 8.12 9.36
CA ASN A 53 -8.47 8.95 10.53
C ASN A 53 -9.13 8.39 11.79
N LEU A 54 -10.38 7.96 11.69
CA LEU A 54 -11.09 7.32 12.82
C LEU A 54 -10.43 6.03 13.28
N ASN A 55 -9.81 5.30 12.37
CA ASN A 55 -9.08 4.08 12.67
C ASN A 55 -7.64 4.32 13.16
N GLY A 56 -7.24 5.58 13.30
CA GLY A 56 -5.90 5.94 13.78
C GLY A 56 -4.83 6.00 12.71
N PHE A 57 -5.21 6.07 11.44
CA PHE A 57 -4.29 6.08 10.30
C PHE A 57 -4.21 7.45 9.63
N ASP A 58 -4.08 8.51 10.41
CA ASP A 58 -3.99 9.90 9.93
C ASP A 58 -2.83 10.12 8.96
N PHE A 59 -1.80 9.29 9.05
CA PHE A 59 -0.62 9.38 8.19
C PHE A 59 -0.92 9.04 6.72
N VAL A 60 -2.09 8.50 6.40
CA VAL A 60 -2.54 8.29 5.02
C VAL A 60 -2.89 9.61 4.34
N GLU A 61 -3.35 10.60 5.10
CA GLU A 61 -3.85 11.86 4.55
C GLU A 61 -2.84 12.64 3.70
N PRO A 62 -1.58 12.80 4.11
CA PRO A 62 -0.58 13.47 3.25
C PRO A 62 -0.38 12.78 1.89
N ILE A 63 -0.41 11.46 1.88
CA ILE A 63 -0.32 10.69 0.64
C ILE A 63 -1.54 10.97 -0.25
N TRP A 64 -2.73 10.89 0.33
CA TRP A 64 -3.97 11.14 -0.38
C TRP A 64 -4.07 12.54 -0.94
N ASN A 65 -3.66 13.55 -0.17
CA ASN A 65 -3.65 14.92 -0.62
C ASN A 65 -2.75 15.12 -1.86
N ASN A 66 -1.60 14.46 -1.89
CA ASN A 66 -0.70 14.53 -3.04
C ASN A 66 -1.23 13.76 -4.25
N ILE A 67 -1.96 12.67 -4.02
CA ILE A 67 -2.66 11.96 -5.09
C ILE A 67 -3.69 12.88 -5.75
N GLN A 68 -4.51 13.55 -4.95
CA GLN A 68 -5.56 14.45 -5.44
C GLN A 68 -5.02 15.68 -6.19
N LYS A 69 -3.82 16.13 -5.85
CA LYS A 69 -3.16 17.22 -6.59
C LYS A 69 -2.72 16.80 -7.98
N LYS A 70 -2.46 15.53 -8.18
CA LYS A 70 -1.87 15.01 -9.41
C LYS A 70 -2.89 14.29 -10.30
N TYR A 71 -3.91 13.68 -9.70
CA TYR A 71 -4.87 12.86 -10.40
C TYR A 71 -6.31 13.22 -9.99
N ASP A 72 -7.21 13.18 -10.96
CA ASP A 72 -8.65 13.35 -10.73
C ASP A 72 -9.26 11.97 -10.45
N VAL A 73 -9.14 11.52 -9.22
CA VAL A 73 -9.59 10.19 -8.78
C VAL A 73 -10.30 10.28 -7.43
N ASP A 74 -11.24 9.37 -7.22
CA ASP A 74 -11.89 9.15 -5.94
C ASP A 74 -11.28 7.94 -5.25
N MET A 75 -11.27 7.95 -3.92
CA MET A 75 -10.80 6.82 -3.14
C MET A 75 -11.88 5.74 -3.07
N GLU A 76 -11.51 4.52 -3.43
CA GLU A 76 -12.35 3.35 -3.19
C GLU A 76 -12.05 2.75 -1.82
N ARG A 77 -10.79 2.48 -1.55
CA ARG A 77 -10.31 1.99 -0.26
C ARG A 77 -8.80 2.14 -0.13
N VAL A 78 -8.36 2.12 1.12
CA VAL A 78 -6.94 2.05 1.46
C VAL A 78 -6.73 0.85 2.38
N TYR A 79 -5.75 0.03 2.07
CA TYR A 79 -5.33 -1.05 2.94
C TYR A 79 -3.82 -1.17 2.97
N PHE A 80 -3.32 -1.84 4.00
CA PHE A 80 -1.89 -2.08 4.20
C PHE A 80 -1.62 -3.56 4.06
N ASN A 81 -0.55 -3.89 3.34
CA ASN A 81 -0.08 -5.25 3.19
C ASN A 81 1.36 -5.36 3.68
N ALA A 82 1.67 -6.47 4.35
CA ALA A 82 3.03 -6.80 4.73
C ALA A 82 3.31 -8.27 4.37
N HIS A 83 4.38 -8.47 3.64
CA HIS A 83 4.85 -9.81 3.26
C HIS A 83 6.09 -10.14 4.06
N THR A 84 6.12 -11.36 4.62
CA THR A 84 7.30 -11.90 5.28
C THR A 84 8.13 -12.70 4.27
N HIS A 85 9.35 -13.06 4.67
CA HIS A 85 10.25 -13.81 3.80
C HIS A 85 9.61 -15.10 3.27
N GLY A 86 9.76 -15.35 1.98
CA GLY A 86 9.28 -16.57 1.33
C GLY A 86 7.84 -16.52 0.84
N ILE A 87 7.12 -15.42 1.06
CA ILE A 87 5.76 -15.26 0.51
C ILE A 87 5.84 -14.75 -0.93
N GLU A 88 5.24 -15.50 -1.83
CA GLU A 88 5.09 -15.11 -3.23
C GLU A 88 3.62 -14.85 -3.53
N PRO A 89 3.22 -13.60 -3.77
CA PRO A 89 1.83 -13.29 -4.10
C PRO A 89 1.46 -13.81 -5.50
N HIS A 90 0.18 -14.07 -5.67
CA HIS A 90 -0.36 -14.49 -6.96
C HIS A 90 -0.48 -13.31 -7.93
N ILE A 91 -0.37 -13.60 -9.22
CA ILE A 91 -0.74 -12.65 -10.27
C ILE A 91 -2.25 -12.44 -10.20
N HIS A 92 -2.67 -11.17 -10.11
CA HIS A 92 -4.08 -10.80 -10.01
C HIS A 92 -4.29 -9.39 -10.55
N GLN A 93 -5.54 -9.02 -10.70
CA GLN A 93 -5.96 -7.66 -11.02
C GLN A 93 -6.70 -7.08 -9.82
N ASP A 94 -6.41 -5.82 -9.51
CA ASP A 94 -7.14 -5.11 -8.48
C ASP A 94 -8.46 -4.54 -9.04
N ASP A 95 -9.45 -4.38 -8.16
CA ASP A 95 -10.68 -3.67 -8.49
C ASP A 95 -10.40 -2.17 -8.68
N GLY A 96 -11.30 -1.49 -9.38
CA GLY A 96 -11.19 -0.06 -9.61
C GLY A 96 -10.42 0.30 -10.87
N ASP A 97 -10.36 1.58 -11.16
CA ASP A 97 -9.76 2.10 -12.40
C ASP A 97 -8.26 2.37 -12.25
N VAL A 98 -7.82 2.70 -11.04
CA VAL A 98 -6.43 3.05 -10.73
C VAL A 98 -6.02 2.40 -9.41
N THR A 99 -4.84 1.80 -9.41
CA THR A 99 -4.21 1.29 -8.18
C THR A 99 -2.97 2.11 -7.90
N MET A 100 -2.83 2.54 -6.65
CA MET A 100 -1.65 3.25 -6.18
C MET A 100 -1.01 2.46 -5.06
N ILE A 101 0.30 2.28 -5.13
CA ILE A 101 1.08 1.55 -4.14
C ILE A 101 2.13 2.49 -3.58
N TYR A 102 2.14 2.65 -2.27
CA TYR A 102 3.15 3.40 -1.55
C TYR A 102 4.02 2.44 -0.73
N TYR A 103 5.33 2.54 -0.87
CA TYR A 103 6.30 1.71 -0.14
C TYR A 103 6.85 2.53 1.02
N PRO A 104 6.41 2.28 2.26
CA PRO A 104 6.73 3.16 3.39
C PRO A 104 8.10 2.92 4.03
N ARG A 105 8.69 1.73 3.85
CA ARG A 105 9.95 1.40 4.51
C ARG A 105 11.14 2.11 3.89
N LEU A 106 11.81 2.92 4.67
CA LEU A 106 12.98 3.71 4.24
C LEU A 106 14.29 2.90 4.28
N ASP A 107 14.33 1.85 5.10
CA ASP A 107 15.52 1.01 5.29
C ASP A 107 15.50 -0.27 4.45
N TRP A 108 14.61 -0.36 3.44
CA TRP A 108 14.50 -1.54 2.58
C TRP A 108 15.73 -1.70 1.70
N ARG A 109 16.26 -2.92 1.60
CA ARG A 109 17.37 -3.26 0.73
C ARG A 109 16.85 -4.07 -0.46
N ASN A 110 17.27 -3.68 -1.66
CA ASN A 110 16.83 -4.35 -2.91
C ASN A 110 17.10 -5.85 -2.90
N VAL A 111 18.18 -6.29 -2.26
CA VAL A 111 18.52 -7.70 -2.14
C VAL A 111 17.49 -8.53 -1.37
N TRP A 112 16.64 -7.89 -0.59
CA TRP A 112 15.55 -8.56 0.13
C TRP A 112 14.36 -8.90 -0.77
N GLY A 113 14.32 -8.40 -2.01
CA GLY A 113 13.22 -8.62 -2.92
C GLY A 113 11.99 -7.78 -2.58
N GLY A 114 10.81 -8.30 -2.86
CA GLY A 114 9.54 -7.66 -2.53
C GLY A 114 9.09 -6.58 -3.51
N GLY A 115 9.72 -6.50 -4.68
CA GLY A 115 9.31 -5.56 -5.72
C GLY A 115 7.95 -5.94 -6.32
N THR A 116 7.24 -4.93 -6.81
CA THR A 116 6.00 -5.13 -7.57
C THR A 116 6.34 -5.40 -9.03
N CYS A 117 5.79 -6.49 -9.55
CA CYS A 117 5.92 -6.86 -10.95
C CYS A 117 4.58 -6.65 -11.66
N VAL A 118 4.64 -6.05 -12.84
CA VAL A 118 3.44 -5.81 -13.65
C VAL A 118 3.54 -6.62 -14.93
N GLN A 119 2.49 -7.39 -15.23
CA GLN A 119 2.39 -8.16 -16.47
C GLN A 119 1.30 -7.55 -17.35
N GLU A 120 1.64 -7.21 -18.58
CA GLU A 120 0.66 -6.76 -19.56
C GLU A 120 -0.21 -7.93 -20.01
N ILE A 121 -1.51 -7.66 -20.13
CA ILE A 121 -2.47 -8.59 -20.72
C ILE A 121 -2.54 -8.22 -22.20
N GLY A 122 -1.85 -8.99 -23.01
CA GLY A 122 -1.73 -8.74 -24.45
C GLY A 122 -2.81 -9.37 -25.29
#